data_56eb9d20199713dce969b601f5a184fe
#
_entry.id   56eb9d20199713dce969b601f5a184fe
#
_cell.length_a   1.000
_cell.length_b   1.000
_cell.length_c   1.000
_cell.angle_alpha   90.00
_cell.angle_beta   90.00
_cell.angle_gamma   90.00
#
_symmetry.space_group_name_H-M   'P 1'
#
loop_
_entity.id
_entity.type
_entity.pdbx_description
1 polymer ?
#
loop_
_entity_poly.entity_id
_entity_poly.type
_entity_poly.pdbx_seq_one_letter_code
_entity_poly.pdbx_strand_id
1 'polypeptide(L)'
;ENGFLAFPEAELATLENAKVVVQQTPYEYSSSYLMGSDKGPAAMVEASHYVEFYDEEIDREAYKNFGIATLEPIDFTGAIDADAVKLIADQTRELLNLNKFVVSLGSEHTVTYGYMQAFAEKYPNISVLQIDAHSDLRAAYQGNPYSHASVMHRIHDMGLNLVQVGIRAQCIEESQLIKSSDNIHTWYAHDLWDNDAWIDDCIDK
;
A
#
# COMPACT_ATOMS: atom_id res chain seq x y z
N GLU A 1 22.14 -4.82 9.79
CA GLU A 1 22.01 -6.27 10.07
C GLU A 1 20.55 -6.72 10.24
N ASN A 2 19.59 -5.80 10.45
CA ASN A 2 18.19 -6.14 10.71
C ASN A 2 17.20 -5.63 9.65
N GLY A 3 17.69 -5.16 8.49
CA GLY A 3 16.81 -4.65 7.42
C GLY A 3 16.30 -5.75 6.49
N PHE A 4 15.42 -5.37 5.59
CA PHE A 4 14.86 -6.25 4.57
C PHE A 4 15.99 -6.92 3.74
N LEU A 5 15.89 -8.22 3.52
CA LEU A 5 16.89 -9.12 2.93
C LEU A 5 18.19 -9.33 3.75
N ALA A 6 18.52 -8.53 4.72
CA ALA A 6 19.76 -8.62 5.52
C ALA A 6 21.04 -8.88 4.70
N PHE A 7 21.14 -8.29 3.50
CA PHE A 7 22.29 -8.46 2.61
C PHE A 7 23.60 -7.88 3.23
N PRO A 8 24.78 -8.37 2.81
CA PRO A 8 26.04 -8.08 3.52
C PRO A 8 26.59 -6.67 3.28
N GLU A 9 26.20 -5.98 2.20
CA GLU A 9 26.72 -4.65 1.84
C GLU A 9 26.01 -3.56 2.66
N ALA A 10 26.50 -3.32 3.89
CA ALA A 10 25.87 -2.40 4.83
C ALA A 10 25.70 -0.96 4.29
N GLU A 11 26.59 -0.51 3.41
CA GLU A 11 26.52 0.80 2.77
C GLU A 11 25.29 0.95 1.86
N LEU A 12 24.79 -0.14 1.26
CA LEU A 12 23.58 -0.15 0.43
C LEU A 12 22.28 -0.17 1.25
N ALA A 13 22.38 -0.40 2.55
CA ALA A 13 21.25 -0.42 3.48
C ALA A 13 21.00 0.93 4.17
N THR A 14 21.78 1.95 3.87
CA THR A 14 21.63 3.28 4.48
C THR A 14 20.59 4.11 3.74
N LEU A 15 19.85 4.96 4.46
CA LEU A 15 18.88 5.87 3.85
C LEU A 15 19.54 6.83 2.84
N GLU A 16 20.80 7.20 3.05
CA GLU A 16 21.54 8.07 2.14
C GLU A 16 21.75 7.40 0.77
N ASN A 17 22.26 6.16 0.75
CA ASN A 17 22.69 5.48 -0.47
C ASN A 17 21.59 4.68 -1.16
N ALA A 18 20.61 4.16 -0.40
CA ALA A 18 19.53 3.38 -0.96
C ALA A 18 18.57 4.23 -1.79
N LYS A 19 18.12 3.71 -2.94
CA LYS A 19 17.04 4.29 -3.74
C LYS A 19 15.67 3.78 -3.29
N VAL A 20 15.61 2.52 -2.82
CA VAL A 20 14.41 1.89 -2.29
C VAL A 20 14.40 1.99 -0.77
N VAL A 21 13.25 2.34 -0.21
CA VAL A 21 13.08 2.41 1.24
C VAL A 21 11.88 1.58 1.64
N VAL A 22 12.09 0.65 2.57
CA VAL A 22 11.02 -0.11 3.22
C VAL A 22 10.54 0.68 4.43
N GLN A 23 9.28 1.11 4.37
CA GLN A 23 8.56 1.78 5.44
C GLN A 23 7.65 0.77 6.15
N GLN A 24 7.74 0.65 7.46
CA GLN A 24 6.93 -0.27 8.25
C GLN A 24 5.81 0.48 8.98
N THR A 25 4.56 0.08 8.74
CA THR A 25 3.35 0.72 9.29
C THR A 25 2.49 -0.31 10.03
N PRO A 26 2.89 -0.73 11.24
CA PRO A 26 2.17 -1.74 12.03
C PRO A 26 0.94 -1.14 12.74
N TYR A 27 0.06 -0.47 11.99
CA TYR A 27 -1.17 0.13 12.50
C TYR A 27 -2.33 -0.87 12.39
N GLU A 28 -2.93 -1.22 13.51
CA GLU A 28 -4.12 -2.07 13.57
C GLU A 28 -5.12 -1.51 14.59
N TYR A 29 -6.23 -1.00 14.11
CA TYR A 29 -7.27 -0.41 14.94
C TYR A 29 -8.69 -0.81 14.53
N SER A 30 -8.92 -1.00 13.23
CA SER A 30 -10.27 -1.21 12.68
C SER A 30 -10.54 -2.66 12.24
N SER A 31 -9.67 -3.60 12.56
CA SER A 31 -9.84 -5.02 12.20
C SER A 31 -11.20 -5.57 12.64
N SER A 32 -11.92 -6.22 11.71
CA SER A 32 -13.31 -6.65 11.95
C SER A 32 -13.45 -8.03 12.57
N TYR A 33 -12.39 -8.84 12.62
CA TYR A 33 -12.47 -10.22 13.15
C TYR A 33 -11.33 -10.53 14.12
N LEU A 34 -10.13 -10.86 13.66
CA LEU A 34 -8.98 -11.19 14.50
C LEU A 34 -7.94 -10.08 14.46
N MET A 35 -7.32 -9.82 15.61
CA MET A 35 -6.19 -8.91 15.74
C MET A 35 -4.88 -9.65 15.49
N GLY A 36 -3.80 -8.89 15.17
CA GLY A 36 -2.45 -9.42 15.00
C GLY A 36 -1.82 -9.08 13.64
N SER A 37 -2.52 -8.33 12.79
CA SER A 37 -1.98 -7.85 11.51
C SER A 37 -0.83 -6.84 11.70
N ASP A 38 -0.77 -6.16 12.84
CA ASP A 38 0.31 -5.26 13.26
C ASP A 38 1.69 -5.96 13.31
N LYS A 39 1.71 -7.28 13.45
CA LYS A 39 2.94 -8.10 13.42
C LYS A 39 3.44 -8.37 12.00
N GLY A 40 2.60 -8.13 11.00
CA GLY A 40 2.90 -8.43 9.59
C GLY A 40 4.18 -7.77 9.08
N PRO A 41 4.38 -6.46 9.23
CA PRO A 41 5.59 -5.79 8.75
C PRO A 41 6.88 -6.40 9.29
N ALA A 42 6.97 -6.60 10.59
CA ALA A 42 8.15 -7.21 11.22
C ALA A 42 8.37 -8.66 10.76
N ALA A 43 7.30 -9.45 10.66
CA ALA A 43 7.37 -10.83 10.18
C ALA A 43 7.84 -10.92 8.71
N MET A 44 7.42 -9.99 7.85
CA MET A 44 7.89 -9.92 6.46
C MET A 44 9.37 -9.55 6.38
N VAL A 45 9.82 -8.59 7.19
CA VAL A 45 11.25 -8.25 7.26
C VAL A 45 12.07 -9.44 7.74
N GLU A 46 11.66 -10.11 8.80
CA GLU A 46 12.34 -11.32 9.31
C GLU A 46 12.38 -12.44 8.25
N ALA A 47 11.24 -12.73 7.63
CA ALA A 47 11.15 -13.79 6.61
C ALA A 47 12.04 -13.49 5.38
N SER A 48 12.24 -12.21 5.03
CA SER A 48 13.08 -11.81 3.91
C SER A 48 14.56 -12.19 4.08
N HIS A 49 15.01 -12.48 5.30
CA HIS A 49 16.40 -12.92 5.57
C HIS A 49 16.68 -14.34 5.06
N TYR A 50 15.67 -15.08 4.64
CA TYR A 50 15.79 -16.49 4.22
C TYR A 50 15.51 -16.70 2.73
N VAL A 51 15.42 -15.60 1.95
CA VAL A 51 15.25 -15.69 0.49
C VAL A 51 16.56 -15.50 -0.24
N GLU A 52 16.65 -16.05 -1.45
CA GLU A 52 17.80 -15.89 -2.32
C GLU A 52 17.88 -14.46 -2.88
N PHE A 53 19.11 -13.96 -3.09
CA PHE A 53 19.32 -12.62 -3.66
C PHE A 53 19.29 -12.60 -5.18
N TYR A 54 19.64 -13.74 -5.79
CA TYR A 54 19.76 -13.88 -7.23
C TYR A 54 18.42 -14.11 -7.88
N ASP A 55 18.15 -13.34 -8.92
CA ASP A 55 16.96 -13.45 -9.76
C ASP A 55 17.38 -14.02 -11.12
N GLU A 56 16.94 -15.23 -11.44
CA GLU A 56 17.33 -15.97 -12.64
C GLU A 56 16.72 -15.41 -13.92
N GLU A 57 15.60 -14.70 -13.85
CA GLU A 57 14.96 -14.10 -15.03
C GLU A 57 15.77 -12.91 -15.54
N ILE A 58 16.35 -12.13 -14.65
CA ILE A 58 17.15 -10.95 -14.99
C ILE A 58 18.65 -11.14 -14.80
N ASP A 59 19.10 -12.35 -14.43
CA ASP A 59 20.49 -12.79 -14.27
C ASP A 59 21.33 -11.89 -13.38
N ARG A 60 20.80 -11.51 -12.17
CA ARG A 60 21.52 -10.64 -11.23
C ARG A 60 20.91 -10.59 -9.84
N GLU A 61 21.66 -10.06 -8.90
CA GLU A 61 21.20 -9.66 -7.57
C GLU A 61 20.72 -8.20 -7.63
N ALA A 62 19.40 -8.00 -7.80
CA ALA A 62 18.79 -6.71 -8.12
C ALA A 62 19.07 -5.62 -7.06
N TYR A 63 19.11 -5.98 -5.76
CA TYR A 63 19.36 -5.03 -4.68
C TYR A 63 20.67 -4.25 -4.83
N LYS A 64 21.69 -4.83 -5.48
CA LYS A 64 23.00 -4.19 -5.71
C LYS A 64 22.91 -2.95 -6.62
N ASN A 65 21.85 -2.85 -7.42
CA ASN A 65 21.68 -1.73 -8.36
C ASN A 65 21.06 -0.48 -7.70
N PHE A 66 20.35 -0.65 -6.57
CA PHE A 66 19.58 0.44 -5.99
C PHE A 66 19.71 0.56 -4.46
N GLY A 67 20.18 -0.46 -3.77
CA GLY A 67 20.21 -0.50 -2.32
C GLY A 67 18.79 -0.49 -1.71
N ILE A 68 18.64 -1.03 -0.50
CA ILE A 68 17.37 -1.06 0.21
C ILE A 68 17.61 -0.62 1.66
N ALA A 69 17.08 0.53 2.05
CA ALA A 69 17.04 0.94 3.45
C ALA A 69 15.72 0.50 4.08
N THR A 70 15.77 0.01 5.30
CA THR A 70 14.59 -0.34 6.08
C THR A 70 14.49 0.61 7.26
N LEU A 71 13.36 1.32 7.38
CA LEU A 71 13.13 2.21 8.50
C LEU A 71 12.61 1.44 9.71
N GLU A 72 12.85 2.01 10.90
CA GLU A 72 12.16 1.56 12.10
C GLU A 72 10.65 1.68 11.91
N PRO A 73 9.86 0.78 12.51
CA PRO A 73 8.40 0.86 12.47
C PRO A 73 7.89 2.20 12.99
N ILE A 74 6.85 2.74 12.36
CA ILE A 74 6.16 3.93 12.88
C ILE A 74 5.56 3.58 14.25
N ASP A 75 5.83 4.45 15.24
CA ASP A 75 5.20 4.35 16.55
C ASP A 75 3.81 4.99 16.53
N PHE A 76 2.79 4.16 16.67
CA PHE A 76 1.38 4.59 16.74
C PHE A 76 0.86 4.74 18.19
N THR A 77 1.73 4.77 19.20
CA THR A 77 1.30 4.89 20.59
C THR A 77 0.47 6.14 20.80
N GLY A 78 -0.82 5.96 21.12
CA GLY A 78 -1.78 7.05 21.34
C GLY A 78 -2.32 7.70 20.07
N ALA A 79 -1.92 7.25 18.87
CA ALA A 79 -2.42 7.75 17.60
C ALA A 79 -3.43 6.78 16.97
N ILE A 80 -4.63 7.26 16.70
CA ILE A 80 -5.68 6.51 16.01
C ILE A 80 -6.30 7.37 14.89
N ASP A 81 -6.97 6.72 13.95
CA ASP A 81 -7.74 7.37 12.88
C ASP A 81 -6.93 8.45 12.14
N ALA A 82 -7.36 9.70 12.18
CA ALA A 82 -6.71 10.81 11.49
C ALA A 82 -5.27 11.06 11.96
N ASP A 83 -4.98 10.86 13.24
CA ASP A 83 -3.63 11.04 13.79
C ASP A 83 -2.68 9.95 13.28
N ALA A 84 -3.13 8.71 13.21
CA ALA A 84 -2.35 7.61 12.65
C ALA A 84 -2.10 7.83 11.14
N VAL A 85 -3.13 8.20 10.38
CA VAL A 85 -3.01 8.54 8.95
C VAL A 85 -2.00 9.68 8.74
N LYS A 86 -2.02 10.70 9.60
CA LYS A 86 -1.08 11.82 9.55
C LYS A 86 0.37 11.38 9.78
N LEU A 87 0.65 10.51 10.74
CA LEU A 87 2.01 9.99 10.98
C LEU A 87 2.55 9.28 9.75
N ILE A 88 1.72 8.46 9.10
CA ILE A 88 2.08 7.76 7.86
C ILE A 88 2.37 8.75 6.73
N ALA A 89 1.48 9.73 6.53
CA ALA A 89 1.63 10.74 5.50
C ALA A 89 2.90 11.58 5.69
N ASP A 90 3.20 11.98 6.91
CA ASP A 90 4.38 12.80 7.23
C ASP A 90 5.68 12.05 6.90
N GLN A 91 5.84 10.80 7.36
CA GLN A 91 7.02 10.00 7.05
C GLN A 91 7.14 9.72 5.55
N THR A 92 6.02 9.37 4.89
CA THR A 92 6.01 9.11 3.44
C THR A 92 6.41 10.38 2.67
N ARG A 93 5.93 11.55 3.05
CA ARG A 93 6.28 12.83 2.43
C ARG A 93 7.79 13.12 2.55
N GLU A 94 8.39 12.87 3.71
CA GLU A 94 9.83 13.00 3.90
C GLU A 94 10.61 12.10 2.92
N LEU A 95 10.23 10.84 2.79
CA LEU A 95 10.86 9.90 1.86
C LEU A 95 10.71 10.34 0.40
N LEU A 96 9.52 10.77 0.02
CA LEU A 96 9.27 11.30 -1.33
C LEU A 96 10.10 12.55 -1.62
N ASN A 97 10.29 13.46 -0.65
CA ASN A 97 11.14 14.65 -0.80
C ASN A 97 12.62 14.29 -0.99
N LEU A 98 13.06 13.16 -0.44
CA LEU A 98 14.38 12.59 -0.68
C LEU A 98 14.47 11.81 -2.01
N ASN A 99 13.40 11.83 -2.83
CA ASN A 99 13.26 11.09 -4.08
C ASN A 99 13.49 9.56 -3.93
N LYS A 100 13.02 8.99 -2.83
CA LYS A 100 13.08 7.55 -2.59
C LYS A 100 11.90 6.85 -3.27
N PHE A 101 12.14 5.62 -3.72
CA PHE A 101 11.07 4.69 -4.08
C PHE A 101 10.59 4.02 -2.80
N VAL A 102 9.36 4.28 -2.40
CA VAL A 102 8.82 3.81 -1.12
C VAL A 102 8.07 2.50 -1.31
N VAL A 103 8.48 1.49 -0.58
CA VAL A 103 7.77 0.22 -0.43
C VAL A 103 7.24 0.16 0.99
N SER A 104 5.93 0.09 1.15
CA SER A 104 5.29 0.13 2.47
C SER A 104 4.79 -1.26 2.87
N LEU A 105 5.22 -1.73 4.03
CA LEU A 105 4.72 -2.93 4.67
C LEU A 105 3.68 -2.50 5.70
N GLY A 106 2.41 -2.72 5.38
CA GLY A 106 1.29 -2.35 6.24
C GLY A 106 0.69 -3.53 6.98
N SER A 107 -0.31 -3.23 7.78
CA SER A 107 -1.11 -4.20 8.52
C SER A 107 -2.55 -4.23 8.04
N GLU A 108 -3.36 -3.25 8.35
CA GLU A 108 -4.72 -3.12 7.78
C GLU A 108 -4.76 -2.08 6.65
N HIS A 109 -5.76 -2.17 5.78
CA HIS A 109 -5.83 -1.35 4.56
C HIS A 109 -5.94 0.17 4.82
N THR A 110 -6.38 0.58 5.99
CA THR A 110 -6.43 2.00 6.41
C THR A 110 -5.12 2.75 6.17
N VAL A 111 -3.96 2.09 6.32
CA VAL A 111 -2.64 2.70 6.18
C VAL A 111 -2.41 3.32 4.80
N THR A 112 -3.05 2.77 3.77
CA THR A 112 -2.95 3.25 2.38
C THR A 112 -3.42 4.70 2.24
N TYR A 113 -4.39 5.14 3.04
CA TYR A 113 -4.85 6.53 2.98
C TYR A 113 -3.74 7.52 3.35
N GLY A 114 -2.93 7.20 4.36
CA GLY A 114 -1.77 8.03 4.73
C GLY A 114 -0.72 8.12 3.62
N TYR A 115 -0.42 7.00 2.96
CA TYR A 115 0.49 7.01 1.81
C TYR A 115 -0.06 7.87 0.69
N MET A 116 -1.32 7.70 0.34
CA MET A 116 -1.93 8.41 -0.78
C MET A 116 -2.04 9.92 -0.56
N GLN A 117 -2.19 10.40 0.68
CA GLN A 117 -2.10 11.83 0.96
C GLN A 117 -0.74 12.41 0.53
N ALA A 118 0.36 11.75 0.89
CA ALA A 118 1.69 12.22 0.52
C ALA A 118 1.99 12.06 -0.98
N PHE A 119 1.57 10.95 -1.57
CA PHE A 119 1.77 10.70 -3.00
C PHE A 119 0.99 11.68 -3.88
N ALA A 120 -0.26 11.99 -3.55
CA ALA A 120 -1.10 12.92 -4.30
C ALA A 120 -0.57 14.37 -4.24
N GLU A 121 0.06 14.77 -3.14
CA GLU A 121 0.73 16.08 -3.05
C GLU A 121 1.89 16.20 -4.05
N LYS A 122 2.66 15.12 -4.24
CA LYS A 122 3.81 15.11 -5.15
C LYS A 122 3.42 14.82 -6.59
N TYR A 123 2.40 13.99 -6.80
CA TYR A 123 1.97 13.48 -8.11
C TYR A 123 0.46 13.72 -8.30
N PRO A 124 0.01 14.93 -8.69
CA PRO A 124 -1.40 15.30 -8.70
C PRO A 124 -2.27 14.50 -9.68
N ASN A 125 -1.67 13.82 -10.66
CA ASN A 125 -2.36 12.99 -11.66
C ASN A 125 -2.13 11.49 -11.45
N ILE A 126 -1.85 11.07 -10.21
CA ILE A 126 -1.60 9.66 -9.90
C ILE A 126 -2.90 8.84 -9.99
N SER A 127 -2.82 7.66 -10.58
CA SER A 127 -3.85 6.63 -10.46
C SER A 127 -3.48 5.63 -9.37
N VAL A 128 -4.47 5.04 -8.72
CA VAL A 128 -4.30 4.07 -7.65
C VAL A 128 -4.77 2.70 -8.15
N LEU A 129 -3.84 1.75 -8.30
CA LEU A 129 -4.16 0.36 -8.57
C LEU A 129 -4.35 -0.40 -7.25
N GLN A 130 -5.56 -0.90 -7.04
CA GLN A 130 -5.90 -1.79 -5.92
C GLN A 130 -6.10 -3.21 -6.45
N ILE A 131 -5.31 -4.15 -5.95
CA ILE A 131 -5.48 -5.59 -6.23
C ILE A 131 -6.04 -6.23 -4.96
N ASP A 132 -7.34 -6.46 -4.92
CA ASP A 132 -8.06 -6.81 -3.70
C ASP A 132 -9.32 -7.64 -3.98
N ALA A 133 -9.79 -8.32 -2.93
CA ALA A 133 -11.10 -8.98 -2.89
C ALA A 133 -12.25 -8.01 -2.63
N HIS A 134 -12.00 -6.93 -1.88
CA HIS A 134 -13.00 -5.99 -1.38
C HIS A 134 -12.87 -4.63 -2.06
N SER A 135 -14.00 -3.94 -2.24
CA SER A 135 -14.00 -2.58 -2.82
C SER A 135 -13.47 -1.53 -1.87
N ASP A 136 -13.67 -1.69 -0.55
CA ASP A 136 -13.28 -0.76 0.52
C ASP A 136 -13.77 0.69 0.30
N LEU A 137 -14.93 0.80 -0.35
CA LEU A 137 -15.57 2.06 -0.74
C LEU A 137 -16.70 2.49 0.19
N ARG A 138 -16.83 1.91 1.39
CA ARG A 138 -17.83 2.35 2.37
C ARG A 138 -17.53 3.77 2.83
N ALA A 139 -18.55 4.64 2.93
CA ALA A 139 -18.36 5.98 3.50
C ALA A 139 -17.85 5.94 4.94
N ALA A 140 -18.31 4.94 5.71
CA ALA A 140 -17.82 4.60 7.04
C ALA A 140 -18.13 3.12 7.34
N TYR A 141 -17.34 2.49 8.17
CA TYR A 141 -17.58 1.15 8.67
C TYR A 141 -17.68 1.16 10.19
N GLN A 142 -18.80 0.64 10.73
CA GLN A 142 -19.11 0.73 12.17
C GLN A 142 -19.03 2.17 12.73
N GLY A 143 -19.38 3.16 11.92
CA GLY A 143 -19.32 4.58 12.27
C GLY A 143 -17.93 5.24 12.10
N ASN A 144 -16.91 4.49 11.74
CA ASN A 144 -15.55 5.02 11.54
C ASN A 144 -15.23 5.20 10.03
N PRO A 145 -15.00 6.45 9.56
CA PRO A 145 -14.58 6.73 8.19
C PRO A 145 -13.10 6.41 7.90
N TYR A 146 -12.29 6.15 8.96
CA TYR A 146 -10.88 5.77 8.86
C TYR A 146 -10.67 4.26 8.98
N SER A 147 -11.67 3.46 8.70
CA SER A 147 -11.55 2.01 8.74
C SER A 147 -10.93 1.44 7.47
N HIS A 148 -10.41 0.20 7.57
CA HIS A 148 -9.91 -0.57 6.43
C HIS A 148 -10.95 -0.68 5.29
N ALA A 149 -12.25 -0.81 5.62
CA ALA A 149 -13.34 -0.92 4.63
C ALA A 149 -13.77 0.42 4.01
N SER A 150 -13.13 1.54 4.41
CA SER A 150 -13.47 2.90 3.95
C SER A 150 -12.29 3.60 3.27
N VAL A 151 -11.14 2.95 3.20
CA VAL A 151 -9.89 3.54 2.70
C VAL A 151 -10.03 4.03 1.27
N MET A 152 -10.62 3.23 0.37
CA MET A 152 -10.77 3.60 -1.04
C MET A 152 -11.82 4.71 -1.23
N HIS A 153 -12.82 4.81 -0.34
CA HIS A 153 -13.74 5.96 -0.34
C HIS A 153 -12.98 7.26 0.00
N ARG A 154 -12.10 7.22 1.01
CA ARG A 154 -11.28 8.40 1.37
C ARG A 154 -10.35 8.82 0.23
N ILE A 155 -9.77 7.85 -0.48
CA ILE A 155 -8.92 8.11 -1.65
C ILE A 155 -9.74 8.66 -2.82
N HIS A 156 -10.96 8.14 -3.05
CA HIS A 156 -11.91 8.67 -4.02
C HIS A 156 -12.29 10.13 -3.73
N ASP A 157 -12.53 10.48 -2.46
CA ASP A 157 -12.81 11.86 -2.03
C ASP A 157 -11.66 12.84 -2.34
N MET A 158 -10.42 12.35 -2.50
CA MET A 158 -9.28 13.16 -2.95
C MET A 158 -9.32 13.45 -4.46
N GLY A 159 -10.28 12.89 -5.20
CA GLY A 159 -10.42 13.05 -6.65
C GLY A 159 -9.44 12.21 -7.47
N LEU A 160 -8.80 11.20 -6.87
CA LEU A 160 -7.86 10.32 -7.56
C LEU A 160 -8.59 9.29 -8.42
N ASN A 161 -7.93 8.85 -9.49
CA ASN A 161 -8.40 7.76 -10.32
C ASN A 161 -8.15 6.41 -9.63
N LEU A 162 -9.20 5.60 -9.47
CA LEU A 162 -9.14 4.29 -8.83
C LEU A 162 -9.30 3.18 -9.86
N VAL A 163 -8.35 2.26 -9.88
CA VAL A 163 -8.34 1.06 -10.72
C VAL A 163 -8.34 -0.15 -9.80
N GLN A 164 -9.48 -0.84 -9.73
CA GLN A 164 -9.68 -1.96 -8.81
C GLN A 164 -9.73 -3.28 -9.58
N VAL A 165 -8.91 -4.26 -9.18
CA VAL A 165 -8.79 -5.56 -9.84
C VAL A 165 -9.03 -6.69 -8.84
N GLY A 166 -9.87 -7.66 -9.21
CA GLY A 166 -10.14 -8.86 -8.43
C GLY A 166 -11.28 -8.72 -7.43
N ILE A 167 -12.06 -7.65 -7.51
CA ILE A 167 -13.16 -7.38 -6.56
C ILE A 167 -14.23 -8.45 -6.67
N ARG A 168 -14.64 -9.01 -5.52
CA ARG A 168 -15.66 -10.06 -5.40
C ARG A 168 -16.53 -9.95 -4.15
N ALA A 169 -16.28 -8.93 -3.31
CA ALA A 169 -17.07 -8.67 -2.11
C ALA A 169 -17.24 -7.16 -1.92
N GLN A 170 -18.49 -6.70 -1.86
CA GLN A 170 -18.86 -5.29 -1.67
C GLN A 170 -20.31 -5.19 -1.19
N CYS A 171 -20.71 -4.06 -0.61
CA CYS A 171 -22.11 -3.78 -0.31
C CYS A 171 -22.81 -3.08 -1.50
N ILE A 172 -24.12 -2.88 -1.37
CA ILE A 172 -24.93 -2.26 -2.44
C ILE A 172 -24.52 -0.79 -2.66
N GLU A 173 -24.18 -0.07 -1.60
CA GLU A 173 -23.77 1.34 -1.64
C GLU A 173 -22.43 1.50 -2.38
N GLU A 174 -21.49 0.61 -2.16
CA GLU A 174 -20.21 0.57 -2.88
C GLU A 174 -20.42 0.31 -4.38
N SER A 175 -21.29 -0.66 -4.72
CA SER A 175 -21.65 -0.94 -6.11
C SER A 175 -22.34 0.26 -6.79
N GLN A 176 -23.17 1.01 -6.05
CA GLN A 176 -23.81 2.21 -6.58
C GLN A 176 -22.79 3.34 -6.81
N LEU A 177 -21.84 3.52 -5.90
CA LEU A 177 -20.76 4.49 -6.05
C LEU A 177 -19.90 4.18 -7.29
N ILE A 178 -19.46 2.94 -7.46
CA ILE A 178 -18.71 2.50 -8.65
C ILE A 178 -19.47 2.85 -9.94
N LYS A 179 -20.78 2.53 -10.02
CA LYS A 179 -21.58 2.77 -11.21
C LYS A 179 -21.84 4.25 -11.52
N SER A 180 -21.77 5.12 -10.51
CA SER A 180 -22.03 6.55 -10.64
C SER A 180 -20.78 7.41 -10.77
N SER A 181 -19.60 6.83 -10.64
CA SER A 181 -18.32 7.54 -10.65
C SER A 181 -17.56 7.32 -11.96
N ASP A 182 -17.08 8.40 -12.54
CA ASP A 182 -16.29 8.35 -13.78
C ASP A 182 -14.81 7.98 -13.54
N ASN A 183 -14.35 8.06 -12.27
CA ASN A 183 -12.96 7.83 -11.86
C ASN A 183 -12.78 6.58 -10.99
N ILE A 184 -13.75 5.66 -11.00
CA ILE A 184 -13.62 4.32 -10.40
C ILE A 184 -13.81 3.29 -11.49
N HIS A 185 -12.77 2.50 -11.75
CA HIS A 185 -12.75 1.45 -12.75
C HIS A 185 -12.54 0.11 -12.05
N THR A 186 -13.50 -0.80 -12.14
CA THR A 186 -13.48 -2.06 -11.38
C THR A 186 -13.56 -3.27 -12.30
N TRP A 187 -12.57 -4.15 -12.20
CA TRP A 187 -12.57 -5.48 -12.81
C TRP A 187 -12.91 -6.51 -11.75
N TYR A 188 -14.05 -7.13 -11.90
CA TYR A 188 -14.53 -8.16 -10.97
C TYR A 188 -13.84 -9.49 -11.17
N ALA A 189 -13.55 -10.20 -10.09
CA ALA A 189 -12.80 -11.46 -10.14
C ALA A 189 -13.41 -12.50 -11.09
N HIS A 190 -14.75 -12.55 -11.19
CA HIS A 190 -15.43 -13.51 -12.06
C HIS A 190 -15.27 -13.22 -13.56
N ASP A 191 -14.85 -12.00 -13.93
CA ASP A 191 -14.62 -11.61 -15.33
C ASP A 191 -13.17 -11.84 -15.79
N LEU A 192 -12.26 -12.22 -14.87
CA LEU A 192 -10.81 -12.26 -15.15
C LEU A 192 -10.30 -13.64 -15.61
N TRP A 193 -11.14 -14.69 -15.54
CA TRP A 193 -10.69 -16.07 -15.72
C TRP A 193 -10.60 -16.53 -17.18
N ASP A 194 -11.34 -15.90 -18.08
CA ASP A 194 -11.52 -16.44 -19.44
C ASP A 194 -10.40 -16.03 -20.41
N ASN A 195 -9.77 -14.88 -20.20
CA ASN A 195 -8.70 -14.36 -21.03
C ASN A 195 -8.01 -13.16 -20.36
N ASP A 196 -6.90 -12.69 -20.95
CA ASP A 196 -6.08 -11.60 -20.43
C ASP A 196 -6.40 -10.23 -21.10
N ALA A 197 -7.44 -10.12 -21.92
CA ALA A 197 -7.77 -8.91 -22.66
C ALA A 197 -8.10 -7.71 -21.73
N TRP A 198 -8.54 -7.97 -20.49
CA TRP A 198 -8.80 -6.96 -19.49
C TRP A 198 -7.53 -6.23 -19.02
N ILE A 199 -6.34 -6.82 -19.17
CA ILE A 199 -5.07 -6.25 -18.69
C ILE A 199 -4.76 -4.96 -19.41
N ASP A 200 -4.84 -4.94 -20.75
CA ASP A 200 -4.59 -3.74 -21.56
C ASP A 200 -5.61 -2.64 -21.23
N ASP A 201 -6.89 -2.99 -21.11
CA ASP A 201 -7.95 -2.04 -20.71
C ASP A 201 -7.72 -1.47 -19.31
N CYS A 202 -7.17 -2.27 -18.40
CA CYS A 202 -6.82 -1.86 -17.02
C CYS A 202 -5.63 -0.90 -17.00
N ILE A 203 -4.60 -1.18 -17.81
CA ILE A 203 -3.38 -0.35 -17.92
C ILE A 203 -3.70 1.02 -18.52
N ASP A 204 -4.67 1.12 -19.41
CA ASP A 204 -5.08 2.34 -20.08
C ASP A 204 -5.90 3.30 -19.18
N LYS A 205 -6.24 2.88 -17.94
CA LYS A 205 -6.96 3.70 -16.96
C LYS A 205 -6.04 4.37 -15.97
#